data_a664d34461becf9966dc9abf7f9cd064
#
_entry.id   a664d34461becf9966dc9abf7f9cd064
#
_cell.length_a   1.000
_cell.length_b   1.000
_cell.length_c   1.000
_cell.angle_alpha   90.00
_cell.angle_beta   90.00
_cell.angle_gamma   90.00
#
_symmetry.space_group_name_H-M   'P 1'
#
loop_
_entity.id
_entity.type
_entity.pdbx_description
1 polymer ?
#
loop_
_entity_poly.entity_id
_entity_poly.type
_entity_poly.pdbx_seq_one_letter_code
_entity_poly.pdbx_strand_id
1 'polypeptide(L)'
;MFILTTLAYPCLLELLCVGTGLLVDRLCGRFIPAVLLPALGAATLIAVSQLTTYSATTAPATPFVLAALGASGVFLEWRRIATAARRPRSRRWQLWLPAIAYGLALAPVLAFGQATFTAYNVLSDSAFHMMGADFLIRHGQDYANLDLHNSYGQYIYHYYGTGYPSGADTLFGGSAFVLGLPLIWAFQPFNAFMLAIAAGPAWLVARRVGLPGAWAALAGLTATVPALVYGYELIGSIKEITALPLVLAMGALVVMHERWLSGPPRRVAPFALLAAAGVSALGVGFGAWIAACVLALGAVAMRQVAARAQSGRGVALLALAGVGITAVAALPTWWAASASLRVTQTNASTSNPGNLTAPLKLVQVFGTWLSGAWIF
;
A
#
# COMPACT_ATOMS: atom_id res chain seq x y z
N MET A 1 3.09 25.76 5.04
CA MET A 1 3.53 24.40 4.75
C MET A 1 2.70 23.37 5.54
N PHE A 2 2.62 23.44 6.88
CA PHE A 2 1.91 22.48 7.73
C PHE A 2 0.48 22.15 7.25
N ILE A 3 -0.40 23.17 7.07
CA ILE A 3 -1.78 22.94 6.59
C ILE A 3 -1.81 22.30 5.21
N LEU A 4 -0.93 22.72 4.31
CA LEU A 4 -0.86 22.16 2.96
C LEU A 4 -0.56 20.65 2.98
N THR A 5 0.40 20.23 3.81
CA THR A 5 0.81 18.84 3.89
C THR A 5 -0.14 17.97 4.72
N THR A 6 -0.75 18.51 5.78
CA THR A 6 -1.66 17.74 6.64
C THR A 6 -3.09 17.64 6.09
N LEU A 7 -3.52 18.56 5.22
CA LEU A 7 -4.88 18.56 4.66
C LEU A 7 -4.90 18.39 3.13
N ALA A 8 -4.19 19.24 2.38
CA ALA A 8 -4.26 19.19 0.92
C ALA A 8 -3.59 17.94 0.33
N TYR A 9 -2.45 17.53 0.89
CA TYR A 9 -1.74 16.36 0.38
C TYR A 9 -2.51 15.04 0.57
N PRO A 10 -3.09 14.70 1.72
CA PRO A 10 -3.93 13.50 1.82
C PRO A 10 -5.20 13.58 0.96
N CYS A 11 -5.77 14.77 0.74
CA CYS A 11 -6.87 14.93 -0.21
C CYS A 11 -6.42 14.65 -1.66
N LEU A 12 -5.22 15.08 -2.04
CA LEU A 12 -4.64 14.71 -3.34
C LEU A 12 -4.40 13.20 -3.42
N LEU A 13 -3.80 12.59 -2.40
CA LEU A 13 -3.57 11.14 -2.35
C LEU A 13 -4.88 10.37 -2.51
N GLU A 14 -5.94 10.79 -1.80
CA GLU A 14 -7.27 10.19 -1.93
C GLU A 14 -7.81 10.33 -3.36
N LEU A 15 -7.66 11.51 -3.97
CA LEU A 15 -8.09 11.76 -5.36
C LEU A 15 -7.33 10.88 -6.35
N LEU A 16 -6.00 10.77 -6.21
CA LEU A 16 -5.16 9.92 -7.05
C LEU A 16 -5.54 8.45 -6.88
N CYS A 17 -5.66 7.99 -5.64
CA CYS A 17 -5.95 6.60 -5.32
C CYS A 17 -7.39 6.22 -5.72
N VAL A 18 -8.39 7.00 -5.34
CA VAL A 18 -9.79 6.71 -5.72
C VAL A 18 -9.96 6.80 -7.23
N GLY A 19 -9.41 7.83 -7.87
CA GLY A 19 -9.48 7.99 -9.32
C GLY A 19 -8.90 6.79 -10.05
N THR A 20 -7.66 6.41 -9.72
CA THR A 20 -7.01 5.24 -10.31
C THR A 20 -7.76 3.95 -9.98
N GLY A 21 -8.25 3.78 -8.76
CA GLY A 21 -9.07 2.64 -8.36
C GLY A 21 -10.38 2.54 -9.16
N LEU A 22 -11.04 3.65 -9.44
CA LEU A 22 -12.23 3.72 -10.30
C LEU A 22 -11.91 3.33 -11.74
N LEU A 23 -10.76 3.76 -12.27
CA LEU A 23 -10.30 3.37 -13.61
C LEU A 23 -10.11 1.86 -13.70
N VAL A 24 -9.41 1.25 -12.74
CA VAL A 24 -9.21 -0.20 -12.69
C VAL A 24 -10.54 -0.94 -12.52
N ASP A 25 -11.41 -0.50 -11.62
CA ASP A 25 -12.73 -1.12 -11.41
C ASP A 25 -13.59 -1.08 -12.69
N ARG A 26 -13.54 0.03 -13.44
CA ARG A 26 -14.19 0.15 -14.75
C ARG A 26 -13.67 -0.90 -15.74
N LEU A 27 -12.35 -1.03 -15.88
CA LEU A 27 -11.72 -2.00 -16.77
C LEU A 27 -12.03 -3.45 -16.38
N CYS A 28 -12.16 -3.71 -15.09
CA CYS A 28 -12.45 -5.04 -14.54
C CYS A 28 -13.95 -5.40 -14.50
N GLY A 29 -14.86 -4.47 -14.84
CA GLY A 29 -16.31 -4.73 -14.93
C GLY A 29 -17.11 -4.25 -13.71
N ARG A 30 -16.60 -3.27 -12.97
CA ARG A 30 -17.31 -2.51 -11.92
C ARG A 30 -17.91 -3.35 -10.78
N PHE A 31 -17.09 -4.18 -10.15
CA PHE A 31 -17.53 -5.04 -9.04
C PHE A 31 -16.91 -4.65 -7.68
N ILE A 32 -15.95 -3.72 -7.66
CA ILE A 32 -15.20 -3.34 -6.46
C ILE A 32 -16.03 -2.39 -5.59
N PRO A 33 -16.21 -2.68 -4.28
CA PRO A 33 -16.81 -1.73 -3.34
C PRO A 33 -16.00 -0.46 -3.19
N ALA A 34 -16.68 0.68 -2.96
CA ALA A 34 -16.03 1.98 -2.83
C ALA A 34 -14.91 2.02 -1.78
N VAL A 35 -15.07 1.30 -0.67
CA VAL A 35 -14.09 1.25 0.43
C VAL A 35 -12.77 0.53 0.06
N LEU A 36 -12.73 -0.20 -1.06
CA LEU A 36 -11.51 -0.83 -1.56
C LEU A 36 -10.81 -0.01 -2.65
N LEU A 37 -11.48 1.01 -3.21
CA LEU A 37 -10.94 1.80 -4.32
C LEU A 37 -9.64 2.52 -3.96
N PRO A 38 -9.48 3.13 -2.76
CA PRO A 38 -8.22 3.79 -2.41
C PRO A 38 -7.05 2.81 -2.37
N ALA A 39 -7.20 1.65 -1.73
CA ALA A 39 -6.13 0.64 -1.65
C ALA A 39 -5.79 0.05 -3.03
N LEU A 40 -6.80 -0.20 -3.88
CA LEU A 40 -6.59 -0.66 -5.26
C LEU A 40 -5.89 0.39 -6.11
N GLY A 41 -6.27 1.65 -5.96
CA GLY A 41 -5.61 2.75 -6.65
C GLY A 41 -4.16 2.93 -6.20
N ALA A 42 -3.90 2.90 -4.90
CA ALA A 42 -2.55 2.93 -4.35
C ALA A 42 -1.69 1.79 -4.93
N ALA A 43 -2.23 0.56 -4.97
CA ALA A 43 -1.55 -0.58 -5.58
C ALA A 43 -1.19 -0.34 -7.06
N THR A 44 -2.13 0.20 -7.82
CA THR A 44 -1.90 0.49 -9.24
C THR A 44 -0.87 1.60 -9.42
N LEU A 45 -0.94 2.65 -8.60
CA LEU A 45 0.03 3.76 -8.62
C LEU A 45 1.44 3.29 -8.22
N ILE A 46 1.57 2.38 -7.24
CA ILE A 46 2.84 1.73 -6.89
C ILE A 46 3.40 0.98 -8.11
N ALA A 47 2.60 0.12 -8.73
CA ALA A 47 3.06 -0.65 -9.89
C ALA A 47 3.50 0.27 -11.04
N VAL A 48 2.75 1.32 -11.33
CA VAL A 48 3.08 2.30 -12.38
C VAL A 48 4.30 3.12 -12.01
N SER A 49 4.41 3.61 -10.77
CA SER A 49 5.58 4.38 -10.33
C SER A 49 6.87 3.54 -10.39
N GLN A 50 6.82 2.25 -10.06
CA GLN A 50 7.94 1.34 -10.22
C GLN A 50 8.37 1.20 -11.70
N LEU A 51 7.40 1.09 -12.61
CA LEU A 51 7.70 1.01 -14.06
C LEU A 51 8.28 2.32 -14.60
N THR A 52 7.75 3.47 -14.19
CA THR A 52 8.26 4.77 -14.66
C THR A 52 9.62 5.12 -14.06
N THR A 53 9.89 4.75 -12.83
CA THR A 53 11.19 4.98 -12.17
C THR A 53 12.24 3.91 -12.50
N TYR A 54 11.90 2.89 -13.29
CA TYR A 54 12.88 1.89 -13.74
C TYR A 54 14.00 2.51 -14.60
N SER A 55 13.69 3.53 -15.39
CA SER A 55 14.65 4.25 -16.23
C SER A 55 14.81 5.72 -15.80
N ALA A 56 16.03 6.23 -15.83
CA ALA A 56 16.33 7.64 -15.58
C ALA A 56 15.54 8.58 -16.51
N THR A 57 15.30 8.17 -17.76
CA THR A 57 14.57 8.98 -18.75
C THR A 57 13.09 9.13 -18.44
N THR A 58 12.47 8.12 -17.83
CA THR A 58 11.03 8.12 -17.52
C THR A 58 10.72 8.53 -16.07
N ALA A 59 11.68 8.44 -15.18
CA ALA A 59 11.51 8.75 -13.76
C ALA A 59 10.94 10.15 -13.49
N PRO A 60 11.44 11.25 -14.12
CA PRO A 60 10.90 12.59 -13.89
C PRO A 60 9.44 12.77 -14.36
N ALA A 61 8.94 11.88 -15.23
CA ALA A 61 7.55 11.91 -15.66
C ALA A 61 6.59 11.25 -14.65
N THR A 62 7.10 10.53 -13.66
CA THR A 62 6.28 9.79 -12.68
C THR A 62 5.17 10.63 -12.05
N PRO A 63 5.40 11.85 -11.49
CA PRO A 63 4.35 12.65 -10.89
C PRO A 63 3.20 12.96 -11.86
N PHE A 64 3.53 13.27 -13.11
CA PHE A 64 2.55 13.59 -14.15
C PHE A 64 1.74 12.34 -14.56
N VAL A 65 2.39 11.18 -14.64
CA VAL A 65 1.70 9.90 -14.93
C VAL A 65 0.73 9.53 -13.82
N LEU A 66 1.14 9.67 -12.55
CA LEU A 66 0.25 9.43 -11.41
C LEU A 66 -0.95 10.38 -11.41
N ALA A 67 -0.72 11.67 -11.67
CA ALA A 67 -1.77 12.68 -11.78
C ALA A 67 -2.74 12.36 -12.93
N ALA A 68 -2.21 11.99 -14.10
CA ALA A 68 -3.02 11.63 -15.28
C ALA A 68 -3.90 10.40 -15.03
N LEU A 69 -3.39 9.37 -14.36
CA LEU A 69 -4.17 8.17 -14.00
C LEU A 69 -5.32 8.51 -13.05
N GLY A 70 -5.04 9.25 -11.98
CA GLY A 70 -6.06 9.69 -11.04
C GLY A 70 -7.14 10.54 -11.71
N ALA A 71 -6.73 11.54 -12.48
CA ALA A 71 -7.63 12.43 -13.22
C ALA A 71 -8.48 11.67 -14.24
N SER A 72 -7.88 10.74 -15.00
CA SER A 72 -8.58 9.92 -15.99
C SER A 72 -9.70 9.10 -15.36
N GLY A 73 -9.44 8.47 -14.24
CA GLY A 73 -10.46 7.67 -13.54
C GLY A 73 -11.60 8.53 -13.00
N VAL A 74 -11.31 9.68 -12.41
CA VAL A 74 -12.32 10.65 -11.96
C VAL A 74 -13.17 11.13 -13.14
N PHE A 75 -12.53 11.51 -14.25
CA PHE A 75 -13.21 11.99 -15.45
C PHE A 75 -14.12 10.92 -16.06
N LEU A 76 -13.61 9.70 -16.25
CA LEU A 76 -14.37 8.61 -16.87
C LEU A 76 -15.52 8.09 -15.99
N GLU A 77 -15.41 8.21 -14.67
CA GLU A 77 -16.43 7.76 -13.69
C GLU A 77 -17.16 8.93 -12.98
N TRP A 78 -17.03 10.14 -13.50
CA TRP A 78 -17.65 11.36 -12.95
C TRP A 78 -19.13 11.20 -12.64
N ARG A 79 -19.91 10.57 -13.55
CA ARG A 79 -21.35 10.34 -13.32
C ARG A 79 -21.61 9.42 -12.13
N ARG A 80 -20.77 8.42 -11.92
CA ARG A 80 -20.85 7.50 -10.77
C ARG A 80 -20.54 8.24 -9.46
N ILE A 81 -19.52 9.09 -9.47
CA ILE A 81 -19.14 9.94 -8.34
C ILE A 81 -20.30 10.90 -8.00
N ALA A 82 -20.83 11.60 -8.99
CA ALA A 82 -21.96 12.54 -8.81
C ALA A 82 -23.21 11.85 -8.25
N THR A 83 -23.52 10.64 -8.74
CA THR A 83 -24.63 9.84 -8.24
C THR A 83 -24.39 9.39 -6.80
N ALA A 84 -23.17 8.95 -6.47
CA ALA A 84 -22.81 8.59 -5.11
C ALA A 84 -22.85 9.79 -4.15
N ALA A 85 -22.47 10.98 -4.63
CA ALA A 85 -22.52 12.21 -3.85
C ALA A 85 -23.95 12.66 -3.49
N ARG A 86 -24.96 12.25 -4.25
CA ARG A 86 -26.38 12.54 -3.97
C ARG A 86 -27.04 11.59 -2.97
N ARG A 87 -26.38 10.48 -2.58
CA ARG A 87 -26.92 9.53 -1.61
C ARG A 87 -26.98 10.14 -0.21
N PRO A 88 -27.98 9.82 0.63
CA PRO A 88 -28.09 10.32 2.00
C PRO A 88 -26.83 10.05 2.82
N ARG A 89 -26.45 10.99 3.69
CA ARG A 89 -25.28 10.89 4.58
C ARG A 89 -25.30 9.63 5.45
N SER A 90 -26.47 9.21 5.91
CA SER A 90 -26.66 7.99 6.72
C SER A 90 -26.19 6.71 6.04
N ARG A 91 -26.14 6.69 4.70
CA ARG A 91 -25.65 5.55 3.92
C ARG A 91 -24.17 5.66 3.52
N ARG A 92 -23.48 6.73 3.94
CA ARG A 92 -22.08 7.01 3.57
C ARG A 92 -21.14 7.10 4.77
N TRP A 93 -21.63 6.80 5.97
CA TRP A 93 -20.86 6.95 7.19
C TRP A 93 -19.55 6.16 7.17
N GLN A 94 -19.49 5.01 6.50
CA GLN A 94 -18.27 4.21 6.34
C GLN A 94 -17.15 4.95 5.59
N LEU A 95 -17.48 5.98 4.81
CA LEU A 95 -16.49 6.81 4.11
C LEU A 95 -15.76 7.77 5.08
N TRP A 96 -16.28 7.94 6.30
CA TRP A 96 -15.60 8.71 7.35
C TRP A 96 -14.55 7.90 8.09
N LEU A 97 -14.57 6.56 7.98
CA LEU A 97 -13.59 5.71 8.64
C LEU A 97 -12.14 6.06 8.28
N PRO A 98 -11.77 6.25 7.00
CA PRO A 98 -10.42 6.69 6.65
C PRO A 98 -10.06 8.05 7.25
N ALA A 99 -10.99 9.01 7.27
CA ALA A 99 -10.72 10.33 7.84
C ALA A 99 -10.46 10.26 9.35
N ILE A 100 -11.23 9.45 10.08
CA ILE A 100 -11.01 9.23 11.53
C ILE A 100 -9.67 8.52 11.75
N ALA A 101 -9.38 7.45 10.99
CA ALA A 101 -8.13 6.73 11.08
C ALA A 101 -6.92 7.63 10.77
N TYR A 102 -7.05 8.49 9.74
CA TYR A 102 -6.03 9.51 9.43
C TYR A 102 -5.77 10.44 10.61
N GLY A 103 -6.83 10.99 11.20
CA GLY A 103 -6.71 11.87 12.36
C GLY A 103 -6.06 11.20 13.56
N LEU A 104 -6.38 9.93 13.81
CA LEU A 104 -5.77 9.13 14.89
C LEU A 104 -4.28 8.88 14.62
N ALA A 105 -3.91 8.50 13.41
CA ALA A 105 -2.53 8.25 13.02
C ALA A 105 -1.69 9.54 13.06
N LEU A 106 -2.25 10.65 12.60
CA LEU A 106 -1.55 11.95 12.56
C LEU A 106 -1.64 12.75 13.87
N ALA A 107 -2.35 12.25 14.89
CA ALA A 107 -2.61 13.00 16.13
C ALA A 107 -1.35 13.59 16.79
N PRO A 108 -0.21 12.90 16.91
CA PRO A 108 1.01 13.49 17.47
C PRO A 108 1.54 14.68 16.66
N VAL A 109 1.54 14.58 15.33
CA VAL A 109 1.96 15.68 14.44
C VAL A 109 1.04 16.88 14.60
N LEU A 110 -0.26 16.66 14.67
CA LEU A 110 -1.26 17.72 14.88
C LEU A 110 -1.12 18.37 16.26
N ALA A 111 -0.84 17.58 17.30
CA ALA A 111 -0.70 18.09 18.67
C ALA A 111 0.56 18.93 18.84
N PHE A 112 1.66 18.58 18.23
CA PHE A 112 2.95 19.24 18.42
C PHE A 112 3.33 20.21 17.29
N GLY A 113 2.60 20.22 16.17
CA GLY A 113 2.85 21.10 15.03
C GLY A 113 4.20 20.85 14.34
N GLN A 114 4.78 19.68 14.51
CA GLN A 114 6.06 19.31 13.91
C GLN A 114 5.86 18.67 12.51
N ALA A 115 6.86 18.75 11.64
CA ALA A 115 6.81 18.15 10.31
C ALA A 115 6.65 16.62 10.38
N THR A 116 7.34 16.01 11.32
CA THR A 116 7.36 14.57 11.55
C THR A 116 7.73 14.27 12.99
N PHE A 117 7.36 13.11 13.48
CA PHE A 117 7.79 12.55 14.75
C PHE A 117 8.60 11.25 14.59
N THR A 118 8.98 10.91 13.38
CA THR A 118 9.69 9.65 13.05
C THR A 118 11.09 9.55 13.63
N ALA A 119 11.66 10.62 14.16
CA ALA A 119 12.92 10.57 14.89
C ALA A 119 12.77 10.17 16.37
N TYR A 120 11.58 9.78 16.80
CA TYR A 120 11.33 9.39 18.18
C TYR A 120 12.11 8.14 18.59
N ASN A 121 12.30 7.22 17.66
CA ASN A 121 13.29 6.16 17.76
C ASN A 121 14.42 6.48 16.77
N VAL A 122 15.65 6.49 17.24
CA VAL A 122 16.87 6.86 16.48
C VAL A 122 17.19 5.77 15.45
N LEU A 123 16.25 5.52 14.55
CA LEU A 123 16.48 4.70 13.37
C LEU A 123 16.58 5.61 12.15
N SER A 124 17.56 5.38 11.32
CA SER A 124 17.81 6.16 10.10
C SER A 124 16.77 5.92 8.99
N ASP A 125 15.77 5.06 9.22
CA ASP A 125 14.83 4.58 8.20
C ASP A 125 14.08 5.73 7.50
N SER A 126 13.55 6.69 8.23
CA SER A 126 12.82 7.80 7.62
C SER A 126 13.69 8.68 6.71
N ALA A 127 14.95 8.96 7.11
CA ALA A 127 15.88 9.73 6.29
C ALA A 127 16.23 8.97 5.01
N PHE A 128 16.51 7.68 5.14
CA PHE A 128 16.83 6.80 4.03
C PHE A 128 15.67 6.72 3.02
N HIS A 129 14.41 6.55 3.47
CA HIS A 129 13.25 6.52 2.60
C HIS A 129 13.01 7.87 1.89
N MET A 130 13.22 9.00 2.57
CA MET A 130 13.11 10.32 1.95
C MET A 130 14.21 10.54 0.89
N MET A 131 15.45 10.16 1.18
CA MET A 131 16.55 10.22 0.21
C MET A 131 16.30 9.31 -1.00
N GLY A 132 15.82 8.09 -0.75
CA GLY A 132 15.48 7.14 -1.81
C GLY A 132 14.34 7.63 -2.68
N ALA A 133 13.28 8.17 -2.08
CA ALA A 133 12.16 8.73 -2.83
C ALA A 133 12.59 9.90 -3.73
N ASP A 134 13.43 10.84 -3.23
CA ASP A 134 13.97 11.93 -4.05
C ASP A 134 14.83 11.41 -5.19
N PHE A 135 15.76 10.50 -4.88
CA PHE A 135 16.66 9.92 -5.88
C PHE A 135 15.90 9.20 -6.98
N LEU A 136 14.99 8.29 -6.62
CA LEU A 136 14.26 7.47 -7.58
C LEU A 136 13.36 8.29 -8.52
N ILE A 137 12.75 9.38 -8.04
CA ILE A 137 11.92 10.24 -8.90
C ILE A 137 12.77 11.09 -9.84
N ARG A 138 13.99 11.47 -9.44
CA ARG A 138 14.87 12.31 -10.27
C ARG A 138 15.74 11.49 -11.22
N HIS A 139 16.26 10.37 -10.76
CA HIS A 139 17.31 9.61 -11.43
C HIS A 139 16.88 8.19 -11.81
N GLY A 140 15.70 7.73 -11.38
CA GLY A 140 15.27 6.35 -11.57
C GLY A 140 16.20 5.35 -10.87
N GLN A 141 16.22 4.13 -11.37
CA GLN A 141 17.12 3.07 -10.89
C GLN A 141 18.48 3.11 -11.62
N ASP A 142 18.98 4.30 -11.94
CA ASP A 142 20.32 4.49 -12.50
C ASP A 142 21.33 4.77 -11.39
N TYR A 143 21.98 3.71 -10.95
CA TYR A 143 22.98 3.74 -9.89
C TYR A 143 24.44 3.89 -10.42
N ALA A 144 24.62 3.90 -11.74
CA ALA A 144 25.95 3.89 -12.36
C ALA A 144 26.75 5.18 -12.10
N ASN A 145 26.04 6.30 -11.95
CA ASN A 145 26.66 7.62 -11.77
C ASN A 145 26.70 8.08 -10.30
N LEU A 146 26.44 7.17 -9.34
CA LEU A 146 26.54 7.50 -7.92
C LEU A 146 28.00 7.67 -7.49
N ASP A 147 28.27 8.77 -6.80
CA ASP A 147 29.55 8.96 -6.12
C ASP A 147 29.59 8.15 -4.82
N LEU A 148 30.25 7.00 -4.87
CA LEU A 148 30.38 6.10 -3.71
C LEU A 148 31.44 6.57 -2.68
N HIS A 149 32.08 7.72 -2.88
CA HIS A 149 33.01 8.31 -1.90
C HIS A 149 32.28 9.16 -0.85
N ASN A 150 30.99 9.49 -1.09
CA ASN A 150 30.17 10.19 -0.11
C ASN A 150 29.10 9.28 0.50
N SER A 151 28.62 9.63 1.70
CA SER A 151 27.64 8.85 2.45
C SER A 151 26.29 8.74 1.73
N TYR A 152 25.86 9.77 1.00
CA TYR A 152 24.61 9.73 0.23
C TYR A 152 24.62 8.65 -0.84
N GLY A 153 25.65 8.66 -1.69
CA GLY A 153 25.79 7.65 -2.76
C GLY A 153 25.95 6.23 -2.21
N GLN A 154 26.72 6.07 -1.11
CA GLN A 154 26.85 4.78 -0.43
C GLN A 154 25.49 4.27 0.08
N TYR A 155 24.68 5.11 0.74
CA TYR A 155 23.38 4.73 1.24
C TYR A 155 22.41 4.34 0.11
N ILE A 156 22.31 5.16 -0.93
CA ILE A 156 21.44 4.85 -2.08
C ILE A 156 21.85 3.54 -2.73
N TYR A 157 23.14 3.33 -2.98
CA TYR A 157 23.63 2.10 -3.61
C TYR A 157 23.45 0.87 -2.71
N HIS A 158 23.79 1.01 -1.42
CA HIS A 158 23.71 -0.10 -0.47
C HIS A 158 22.30 -0.67 -0.34
N TYR A 159 21.29 0.19 -0.36
CA TYR A 159 19.90 -0.23 -0.26
C TYR A 159 19.28 -0.51 -1.64
N TYR A 160 19.09 0.51 -2.45
CA TYR A 160 18.35 0.39 -3.71
C TYR A 160 19.12 -0.33 -4.81
N GLY A 161 20.42 -0.11 -4.92
CA GLY A 161 21.28 -0.82 -5.85
C GLY A 161 21.41 -2.31 -5.56
N THR A 162 21.11 -2.75 -4.33
CA THR A 162 21.06 -4.17 -3.94
C THR A 162 19.66 -4.79 -3.99
N GLY A 163 18.69 -4.07 -4.56
CA GLY A 163 17.35 -4.61 -4.78
C GLY A 163 16.40 -4.46 -3.60
N TYR A 164 16.64 -3.49 -2.73
CA TYR A 164 15.71 -3.15 -1.65
C TYR A 164 14.35 -2.70 -2.22
N PRO A 165 13.22 -3.15 -1.64
CA PRO A 165 11.90 -2.80 -2.15
C PRO A 165 11.64 -1.29 -2.08
N SER A 166 11.31 -0.68 -3.21
CA SER A 166 11.16 0.78 -3.36
C SER A 166 9.75 1.23 -3.75
N GLY A 167 8.77 0.30 -3.80
CA GLY A 167 7.43 0.62 -4.23
C GLY A 167 6.71 1.68 -3.38
N ALA A 168 6.94 1.66 -2.07
CA ALA A 168 6.41 2.68 -1.17
C ALA A 168 7.06 4.05 -1.43
N ASP A 169 8.39 4.07 -1.62
CA ASP A 169 9.18 5.28 -1.83
C ASP A 169 8.82 5.97 -3.15
N THR A 170 8.62 5.19 -4.23
CA THR A 170 8.26 5.75 -5.54
C THR A 170 6.85 6.32 -5.56
N LEU A 171 5.88 5.70 -4.86
CA LEU A 171 4.56 6.31 -4.69
C LEU A 171 4.63 7.57 -3.83
N PHE A 172 5.35 7.52 -2.71
CA PHE A 172 5.55 8.64 -1.81
C PHE A 172 6.17 9.84 -2.53
N GLY A 173 7.36 9.65 -3.13
CA GLY A 173 8.05 10.69 -3.88
C GLY A 173 7.20 11.20 -5.04
N GLY A 174 6.69 10.31 -5.89
CA GLY A 174 5.87 10.67 -7.04
C GLY A 174 4.65 11.52 -6.68
N SER A 175 3.93 11.15 -5.63
CA SER A 175 2.75 11.90 -5.18
C SER A 175 3.10 13.24 -4.51
N ALA A 176 4.17 13.31 -3.71
CA ALA A 176 4.61 14.56 -3.10
C ALA A 176 5.08 15.58 -4.16
N PHE A 177 5.76 15.12 -5.19
CA PHE A 177 6.22 15.98 -6.30
C PHE A 177 5.08 16.53 -7.17
N VAL A 178 3.88 15.91 -7.19
CA VAL A 178 2.70 16.49 -7.86
C VAL A 178 2.37 17.89 -7.31
N LEU A 179 2.56 18.12 -6.01
CA LEU A 179 2.36 19.42 -5.35
C LEU A 179 3.66 20.17 -5.09
N GLY A 180 4.81 19.66 -5.51
CA GLY A 180 6.12 20.26 -5.21
C GLY A 180 6.45 20.32 -3.71
N LEU A 181 5.99 19.35 -2.93
CA LEU A 181 6.15 19.35 -1.47
C LEU A 181 7.55 18.88 -1.07
N PRO A 182 8.19 19.53 -0.07
CA PRO A 182 9.35 18.97 0.60
C PRO A 182 8.99 17.64 1.26
N LEU A 183 9.79 16.59 0.99
CA LEU A 183 9.50 15.23 1.45
C LEU A 183 9.40 15.12 2.98
N ILE A 184 10.21 15.89 3.71
CA ILE A 184 10.17 15.92 5.19
C ILE A 184 8.79 16.31 5.74
N TRP A 185 8.05 17.19 5.04
CA TRP A 185 6.70 17.60 5.44
C TRP A 185 5.61 16.64 4.95
N ALA A 186 5.86 15.93 3.86
CA ALA A 186 4.91 15.00 3.26
C ALA A 186 4.98 13.58 3.87
N PHE A 187 6.10 13.21 4.52
CA PHE A 187 6.39 11.85 4.97
C PHE A 187 5.34 11.31 5.95
N GLN A 188 5.10 12.05 7.04
CA GLN A 188 4.16 11.60 8.07
C GLN A 188 2.69 11.61 7.58
N PRO A 189 2.22 12.64 6.86
CA PRO A 189 0.91 12.62 6.22
C PRO A 189 0.72 11.46 5.23
N PHE A 190 1.77 11.07 4.49
CA PHE A 190 1.71 9.89 3.62
C PHE A 190 1.49 8.60 4.42
N ASN A 191 2.28 8.38 5.47
CA ASN A 191 2.15 7.21 6.34
C ASN A 191 0.78 7.13 6.99
N ALA A 192 0.30 8.24 7.56
CA ALA A 192 -1.04 8.35 8.14
C ALA A 192 -2.14 8.08 7.10
N PHE A 193 -1.96 8.53 5.85
CA PHE A 193 -2.88 8.24 4.75
C PHE A 193 -2.91 6.75 4.42
N MET A 194 -1.75 6.10 4.32
CA MET A 194 -1.69 4.65 4.04
C MET A 194 -2.36 3.85 5.15
N LEU A 195 -2.19 4.22 6.42
CA LEU A 195 -2.93 3.63 7.53
C LEU A 195 -4.43 3.88 7.40
N ALA A 196 -4.83 5.09 7.05
CA ALA A 196 -6.23 5.46 6.91
C ALA A 196 -6.98 4.61 5.87
N ILE A 197 -6.38 4.40 4.70
CA ILE A 197 -7.02 3.60 3.65
C ILE A 197 -7.09 2.10 3.97
N ALA A 198 -6.41 1.63 5.01
CA ALA A 198 -6.53 0.27 5.53
C ALA A 198 -7.85 0.03 6.29
N ALA A 199 -8.43 1.08 6.88
CA ALA A 199 -9.67 0.99 7.68
C ALA A 199 -10.87 0.48 6.86
N GLY A 200 -10.98 0.88 5.60
CA GLY A 200 -12.07 0.47 4.71
C GLY A 200 -12.08 -1.03 4.41
N PRO A 201 -10.98 -1.62 3.93
CA PRO A 201 -10.83 -3.05 3.74
C PRO A 201 -11.08 -3.86 5.01
N ALA A 202 -10.51 -3.45 6.15
CA ALA A 202 -10.72 -4.13 7.43
C ALA A 202 -12.19 -4.11 7.86
N TRP A 203 -12.87 -2.95 7.74
CA TRP A 203 -14.30 -2.84 7.95
C TRP A 203 -15.10 -3.80 7.07
N LEU A 204 -14.74 -3.89 5.79
CA LEU A 204 -15.45 -4.76 4.85
C LEU A 204 -15.29 -6.24 5.21
N VAL A 205 -14.09 -6.67 5.59
CA VAL A 205 -13.85 -8.04 6.08
C VAL A 205 -14.71 -8.30 7.32
N ALA A 206 -14.67 -7.40 8.30
CA ALA A 206 -15.47 -7.52 9.53
C ALA A 206 -16.98 -7.63 9.24
N ARG A 207 -17.49 -6.85 8.29
CA ARG A 207 -18.88 -6.94 7.84
C ARG A 207 -19.21 -8.29 7.18
N ARG A 208 -18.27 -8.81 6.39
CA ARG A 208 -18.44 -10.07 5.66
C ARG A 208 -18.40 -11.31 6.58
N VAL A 209 -17.68 -11.23 7.69
CA VAL A 209 -17.69 -12.29 8.72
C VAL A 209 -18.87 -12.14 9.70
N GLY A 210 -19.80 -11.20 9.48
CA GLY A 210 -21.06 -11.09 10.21
C GLY A 210 -21.10 -10.06 11.34
N LEU A 211 -20.04 -9.26 11.56
CA LEU A 211 -20.08 -8.24 12.61
C LEU A 211 -21.13 -7.14 12.30
N PRO A 212 -21.90 -6.66 13.30
CA PRO A 212 -22.77 -5.50 13.16
C PRO A 212 -21.99 -4.25 12.75
N GLY A 213 -22.68 -3.27 12.14
CA GLY A 213 -22.07 -2.08 11.55
C GLY A 213 -21.11 -1.32 12.47
N ALA A 214 -21.51 -1.07 13.72
CA ALA A 214 -20.69 -0.38 14.71
C ALA A 214 -19.43 -1.18 15.10
N TRP A 215 -19.57 -2.47 15.35
CA TRP A 215 -18.43 -3.35 15.67
C TRP A 215 -17.48 -3.53 14.48
N ALA A 216 -18.01 -3.59 13.28
CA ALA A 216 -17.19 -3.61 12.08
C ALA A 216 -16.43 -2.28 11.89
N ALA A 217 -17.05 -1.14 12.23
CA ALA A 217 -16.36 0.16 12.21
C ALA A 217 -15.23 0.21 13.24
N LEU A 218 -15.51 -0.26 14.45
CA LEU A 218 -14.47 -0.37 15.48
C LEU A 218 -13.33 -1.27 15.01
N ALA A 219 -13.63 -2.45 14.45
CA ALA A 219 -12.62 -3.34 13.89
C ALA A 219 -11.81 -2.67 12.76
N GLY A 220 -12.47 -1.87 11.90
CA GLY A 220 -11.79 -1.09 10.85
C GLY A 220 -10.81 -0.06 11.42
N LEU A 221 -11.21 0.68 12.45
CA LEU A 221 -10.35 1.67 13.09
C LEU A 221 -9.22 1.01 13.89
N THR A 222 -9.53 -0.02 14.68
CA THR A 222 -8.51 -0.71 15.48
C THR A 222 -7.47 -1.45 14.64
N ALA A 223 -7.78 -1.81 13.39
CA ALA A 223 -6.79 -2.40 12.47
C ALA A 223 -5.67 -1.41 12.08
N THR A 224 -5.89 -0.10 12.26
CA THR A 224 -4.93 0.94 11.88
C THR A 224 -4.06 1.44 13.04
N VAL A 225 -4.38 1.06 14.28
CA VAL A 225 -3.73 1.58 15.49
C VAL A 225 -3.20 0.53 16.47
N PRO A 226 -3.05 -0.77 16.12
CA PRO A 226 -2.43 -1.71 17.05
C PRO A 226 -0.99 -1.32 17.32
N ALA A 227 -0.47 -1.71 18.47
CA ALA A 227 0.86 -1.36 18.94
C ALA A 227 1.95 -1.52 17.90
N LEU A 228 1.94 -2.66 17.21
CA LEU A 228 2.93 -2.97 16.18
C LEU A 228 2.84 -1.99 15.00
N VAL A 229 1.64 -1.74 14.48
CA VAL A 229 1.43 -0.83 13.35
C VAL A 229 1.82 0.60 13.70
N TYR A 230 1.41 1.06 14.88
CA TYR A 230 1.76 2.40 15.35
C TYR A 230 3.26 2.52 15.65
N GLY A 231 3.88 1.46 16.15
CA GLY A 231 5.33 1.39 16.30
C GLY A 231 6.06 1.54 14.97
N TYR A 232 5.61 0.89 13.90
CA TYR A 232 6.16 1.07 12.56
C TYR A 232 5.99 2.51 12.06
N GLU A 233 4.89 3.17 12.37
CA GLU A 233 4.70 4.57 12.03
C GLU A 233 5.71 5.48 12.76
N LEU A 234 5.94 5.24 14.07
CA LEU A 234 6.88 6.02 14.88
C LEU A 234 8.34 5.89 14.43
N ILE A 235 8.74 4.73 13.92
CA ILE A 235 10.09 4.51 13.40
C ILE A 235 10.23 4.87 11.91
N GLY A 236 9.12 5.21 11.24
CA GLY A 236 9.13 5.61 9.83
C GLY A 236 9.24 4.46 8.84
N SER A 237 8.79 3.26 9.19
CA SER A 237 8.80 2.06 8.33
C SER A 237 7.72 2.13 7.26
N ILE A 238 7.92 2.97 6.26
CA ILE A 238 6.97 3.27 5.19
C ILE A 238 6.50 2.02 4.42
N LYS A 239 7.34 1.00 4.29
CA LYS A 239 7.05 -0.22 3.54
C LYS A 239 5.97 -1.06 4.20
N GLU A 240 6.12 -1.32 5.50
CA GLU A 240 5.19 -2.09 6.32
C GLU A 240 3.85 -1.39 6.40
N ILE A 241 3.87 -0.06 6.59
CA ILE A 241 2.67 0.78 6.60
C ILE A 241 1.96 0.72 5.25
N THR A 242 2.70 0.81 4.14
CA THR A 242 2.13 0.72 2.80
C THR A 242 1.59 -0.68 2.50
N ALA A 243 2.23 -1.74 2.99
CA ALA A 243 1.78 -3.11 2.79
C ALA A 243 0.45 -3.43 3.50
N LEU A 244 0.14 -2.78 4.62
CA LEU A 244 -1.07 -3.05 5.42
C LEU A 244 -2.38 -2.89 4.63
N PRO A 245 -2.68 -1.77 3.97
CA PRO A 245 -3.91 -1.64 3.18
C PRO A 245 -3.96 -2.63 2.01
N LEU A 246 -2.81 -3.00 1.45
CA LEU A 246 -2.75 -3.94 0.33
C LEU A 246 -3.15 -5.36 0.79
N VAL A 247 -2.61 -5.84 1.89
CA VAL A 247 -2.93 -7.17 2.42
C VAL A 247 -4.39 -7.24 2.90
N LEU A 248 -4.89 -6.19 3.55
CA LEU A 248 -6.28 -6.13 3.97
C LEU A 248 -7.25 -6.07 2.78
N ALA A 249 -6.90 -5.36 1.71
CA ALA A 249 -7.69 -5.34 0.47
C ALA A 249 -7.66 -6.69 -0.25
N MET A 250 -6.52 -7.40 -0.26
CA MET A 250 -6.46 -8.79 -0.76
C MET A 250 -7.37 -9.70 0.05
N GLY A 251 -7.31 -9.65 1.39
CA GLY A 251 -8.21 -10.39 2.27
C GLY A 251 -9.68 -10.06 2.01
N ALA A 252 -10.01 -8.79 1.78
CA ALA A 252 -11.36 -8.37 1.41
C ALA A 252 -11.82 -8.96 0.07
N LEU A 253 -10.93 -9.05 -0.93
CA LEU A 253 -11.23 -9.73 -2.20
C LEU A 253 -11.43 -11.24 -2.01
N VAL A 254 -10.66 -11.89 -1.11
CA VAL A 254 -10.85 -13.31 -0.77
C VAL A 254 -12.24 -13.53 -0.20
N VAL A 255 -12.68 -12.75 0.79
CA VAL A 255 -14.03 -12.91 1.38
C VAL A 255 -15.17 -12.48 0.46
N MET A 256 -14.84 -11.84 -0.66
CA MET A 256 -15.78 -11.44 -1.72
C MET A 256 -15.64 -12.28 -2.99
N HIS A 257 -15.01 -13.44 -2.92
CA HIS A 257 -14.68 -14.27 -4.08
C HIS A 257 -15.90 -14.55 -4.99
N GLU A 258 -17.09 -14.66 -4.44
CA GLU A 258 -18.33 -14.91 -5.20
C GLU A 258 -18.63 -13.83 -6.26
N ARG A 259 -18.09 -12.63 -6.11
CA ARG A 259 -18.31 -11.53 -7.05
C ARG A 259 -17.40 -11.56 -8.28
N TRP A 260 -16.29 -12.29 -8.21
CA TRP A 260 -15.29 -12.20 -9.26
C TRP A 260 -14.64 -13.53 -9.67
N LEU A 261 -14.55 -14.52 -8.77
CA LEU A 261 -13.80 -15.76 -9.02
C LEU A 261 -14.38 -16.58 -10.18
N SER A 262 -15.71 -16.53 -10.40
CA SER A 262 -16.38 -17.17 -11.54
C SER A 262 -16.56 -16.24 -12.75
N GLY A 263 -15.94 -15.06 -12.72
CA GLY A 263 -16.04 -14.06 -13.77
C GLY A 263 -15.00 -14.20 -14.87
N PRO A 264 -15.01 -13.25 -15.83
CA PRO A 264 -14.00 -13.23 -16.89
C PRO A 264 -12.59 -12.97 -16.31
N PRO A 265 -11.50 -13.43 -17.01
CA PRO A 265 -10.12 -13.34 -16.49
C PRO A 265 -9.69 -11.93 -16.03
N ARG A 266 -10.20 -10.86 -16.67
CA ARG A 266 -9.92 -9.47 -16.28
C ARG A 266 -10.31 -9.13 -14.83
N ARG A 267 -11.24 -9.90 -14.22
CA ARG A 267 -11.66 -9.68 -12.82
C ARG A 267 -10.63 -10.08 -11.79
N VAL A 268 -9.56 -10.78 -12.17
CA VAL A 268 -8.44 -11.08 -11.27
C VAL A 268 -7.48 -9.90 -11.13
N ALA A 269 -7.51 -8.93 -12.05
CA ALA A 269 -6.55 -7.84 -12.09
C ALA A 269 -6.47 -7.02 -10.77
N PRO A 270 -7.55 -6.70 -10.05
CA PRO A 270 -7.46 -6.05 -8.76
C PRO A 270 -6.62 -6.84 -7.75
N PHE A 271 -6.81 -8.15 -7.66
CA PHE A 271 -6.02 -9.02 -6.78
C PHE A 271 -4.55 -9.07 -7.21
N ALA A 272 -4.30 -9.21 -8.50
CA ALA A 272 -2.96 -9.26 -9.07
C ALA A 272 -2.17 -7.95 -8.89
N LEU A 273 -2.83 -6.80 -9.04
CA LEU A 273 -2.23 -5.48 -8.80
C LEU A 273 -1.88 -5.27 -7.31
N LEU A 274 -2.76 -5.69 -6.41
CA LEU A 274 -2.47 -5.65 -4.96
C LEU A 274 -1.28 -6.55 -4.61
N ALA A 275 -1.20 -7.74 -5.19
CA ALA A 275 -0.08 -8.66 -4.99
C ALA A 275 1.23 -8.08 -5.54
N ALA A 276 1.21 -7.53 -6.76
CA ALA A 276 2.37 -6.89 -7.37
C ALA A 276 2.88 -5.69 -6.54
N ALA A 277 1.96 -4.82 -6.13
CA ALA A 277 2.29 -3.66 -5.30
C ALA A 277 2.84 -4.07 -3.92
N GLY A 278 2.29 -5.11 -3.31
CA GLY A 278 2.77 -5.62 -2.05
C GLY A 278 4.19 -6.16 -2.14
N VAL A 279 4.52 -6.91 -3.20
CA VAL A 279 5.90 -7.36 -3.48
C VAL A 279 6.81 -6.16 -3.76
N SER A 280 6.34 -5.16 -4.49
CA SER A 280 7.11 -3.94 -4.77
C SER A 280 7.35 -3.09 -3.52
N ALA A 281 6.43 -3.10 -2.54
CA ALA A 281 6.57 -2.34 -1.30
C ALA A 281 7.36 -3.09 -0.22
N LEU A 282 7.13 -4.41 -0.03
CA LEU A 282 7.69 -5.19 1.08
C LEU A 282 8.67 -6.29 0.62
N GLY A 283 8.89 -6.42 -0.68
CA GLY A 283 9.76 -7.45 -1.23
C GLY A 283 9.19 -8.86 -1.08
N VAL A 284 10.10 -9.84 -1.02
CA VAL A 284 9.74 -11.27 -0.93
C VAL A 284 8.93 -11.63 0.32
N GLY A 285 9.05 -10.84 1.39
CA GLY A 285 8.27 -11.05 2.62
C GLY A 285 6.76 -10.94 2.40
N PHE A 286 6.30 -10.19 1.41
CA PHE A 286 4.89 -10.13 1.06
C PHE A 286 4.35 -11.43 0.44
N GLY A 287 5.24 -12.29 -0.03
CA GLY A 287 4.89 -13.59 -0.64
C GLY A 287 4.09 -14.49 0.31
N ALA A 288 4.34 -14.45 1.61
CA ALA A 288 3.58 -15.22 2.61
C ALA A 288 2.08 -14.83 2.61
N TRP A 289 1.77 -13.53 2.49
CA TRP A 289 0.40 -13.02 2.43
C TRP A 289 -0.28 -13.36 1.11
N ILE A 290 0.45 -13.28 -0.02
CA ILE A 290 -0.04 -13.74 -1.32
C ILE A 290 -0.36 -15.22 -1.25
N ALA A 291 0.55 -16.05 -0.72
CA ALA A 291 0.38 -17.49 -0.62
C ALA A 291 -0.87 -17.85 0.20
N ALA A 292 -1.07 -17.24 1.37
CA ALA A 292 -2.26 -17.47 2.19
C ALA A 292 -3.56 -17.16 1.44
N CYS A 293 -3.61 -16.01 0.75
CA CYS A 293 -4.78 -15.62 -0.05
C CYS A 293 -5.00 -16.56 -1.25
N VAL A 294 -3.93 -16.96 -1.96
CA VAL A 294 -4.02 -17.87 -3.11
C VAL A 294 -4.47 -19.26 -2.67
N LEU A 295 -3.98 -19.77 -1.53
CA LEU A 295 -4.44 -21.06 -0.98
C LEU A 295 -5.92 -21.01 -0.63
N ALA A 296 -6.40 -19.94 0.00
CA ALA A 296 -7.81 -19.76 0.32
C ALA A 296 -8.68 -19.71 -0.95
N LEU A 297 -8.27 -18.92 -1.95
CA LEU A 297 -8.98 -18.83 -3.24
C LEU A 297 -8.92 -20.16 -4.01
N GLY A 298 -7.80 -20.86 -3.97
CA GLY A 298 -7.62 -22.18 -4.59
C GLY A 298 -8.57 -23.21 -3.98
N ALA A 299 -8.69 -23.24 -2.65
CA ALA A 299 -9.64 -24.12 -1.96
C ALA A 299 -11.11 -23.85 -2.37
N VAL A 300 -11.48 -22.56 -2.50
CA VAL A 300 -12.82 -22.16 -2.97
C VAL A 300 -13.02 -22.57 -4.43
N ALA A 301 -12.04 -22.28 -5.30
CA ALA A 301 -12.12 -22.63 -6.72
C ALA A 301 -12.25 -24.14 -6.93
N MET A 302 -11.50 -24.94 -6.19
CA MET A 302 -11.58 -26.40 -6.26
C MET A 302 -12.97 -26.91 -5.83
N ARG A 303 -13.56 -26.34 -4.76
CA ARG A 303 -14.94 -26.65 -4.37
C ARG A 303 -15.95 -26.30 -5.45
N GLN A 304 -15.79 -25.15 -6.11
CA GLN A 304 -16.67 -24.72 -7.20
C GLN A 304 -16.56 -25.66 -8.42
N VAL A 305 -15.35 -26.10 -8.75
CA VAL A 305 -15.12 -27.07 -9.83
C VAL A 305 -15.74 -28.43 -9.48
N ALA A 306 -15.52 -28.92 -8.26
CA ALA A 306 -16.10 -30.17 -7.80
C ALA A 306 -17.63 -30.15 -7.80
N ALA A 307 -18.22 -29.02 -7.44
CA ALA A 307 -19.68 -28.78 -7.51
C ALA A 307 -20.20 -28.51 -8.94
N ARG A 308 -19.32 -28.56 -9.96
CA ARG A 308 -19.62 -28.20 -11.35
C ARG A 308 -20.18 -26.79 -11.55
N ALA A 309 -19.99 -25.91 -10.56
CA ALA A 309 -20.40 -24.50 -10.64
C ALA A 309 -19.42 -23.65 -11.50
N GLN A 310 -18.19 -24.18 -11.74
CA GLN A 310 -17.17 -23.54 -12.56
C GLN A 310 -16.38 -24.59 -13.34
N SER A 311 -15.89 -24.22 -14.54
CA SER A 311 -15.03 -25.10 -15.33
C SER A 311 -13.57 -25.00 -14.88
N GLY A 312 -12.85 -26.11 -14.86
CA GLY A 312 -11.40 -26.12 -14.57
C GLY A 312 -10.59 -25.22 -15.53
N ARG A 313 -11.00 -25.15 -16.81
CA ARG A 313 -10.42 -24.23 -17.80
C ARG A 313 -10.59 -22.76 -17.41
N GLY A 314 -11.77 -22.38 -16.89
CA GLY A 314 -12.02 -21.02 -16.42
C GLY A 314 -11.11 -20.63 -15.24
N VAL A 315 -10.94 -21.55 -14.28
CA VAL A 315 -10.01 -21.36 -13.15
C VAL A 315 -8.57 -21.21 -13.64
N ALA A 316 -8.13 -22.06 -14.57
CA ALA A 316 -6.78 -22.00 -15.13
C ALA A 316 -6.51 -20.67 -15.86
N LEU A 317 -7.46 -20.21 -16.67
CA LEU A 317 -7.34 -18.92 -17.37
C LEU A 317 -7.26 -17.74 -16.39
N LEU A 318 -8.05 -17.78 -15.33
CA LEU A 318 -8.03 -16.74 -14.30
C LEU A 318 -6.69 -16.75 -13.53
N ALA A 319 -6.17 -17.93 -13.19
CA ALA A 319 -4.86 -18.07 -12.55
C ALA A 319 -3.72 -17.57 -13.47
N LEU A 320 -3.71 -17.96 -14.73
CA LEU A 320 -2.73 -17.49 -15.72
C LEU A 320 -2.78 -15.97 -15.91
N ALA A 321 -3.98 -15.39 -16.00
CA ALA A 321 -4.14 -13.94 -16.08
C ALA A 321 -3.60 -13.26 -14.81
N GLY A 322 -3.90 -13.81 -13.62
CA GLY A 322 -3.40 -13.29 -12.34
C GLY A 322 -1.87 -13.30 -12.27
N VAL A 323 -1.25 -14.43 -12.60
CA VAL A 323 0.22 -14.55 -12.64
C VAL A 323 0.82 -13.58 -13.66
N GLY A 324 0.26 -13.51 -14.87
CA GLY A 324 0.76 -12.62 -15.92
C GLY A 324 0.69 -11.15 -15.54
N ILE A 325 -0.44 -10.70 -14.97
CA ILE A 325 -0.59 -9.31 -14.51
C ILE A 325 0.37 -9.01 -13.36
N THR A 326 0.50 -9.91 -12.38
CA THR A 326 1.43 -9.73 -11.26
C THR A 326 2.88 -9.66 -11.75
N ALA A 327 3.28 -10.55 -12.66
CA ALA A 327 4.62 -10.57 -13.21
C ALA A 327 4.97 -9.27 -13.94
N VAL A 328 4.06 -8.78 -14.80
CA VAL A 328 4.28 -7.53 -15.55
C VAL A 328 4.28 -6.32 -14.64
N ALA A 329 3.31 -6.23 -13.71
CA ALA A 329 3.17 -5.08 -12.81
C ALA A 329 4.30 -4.98 -11.77
N ALA A 330 4.94 -6.10 -11.39
CA ALA A 330 6.08 -6.14 -10.48
C ALA A 330 7.44 -6.37 -11.20
N LEU A 331 7.49 -6.18 -12.51
CA LEU A 331 8.68 -6.47 -13.33
C LEU A 331 9.98 -5.85 -12.77
N PRO A 332 10.03 -4.56 -12.37
CA PRO A 332 11.23 -3.97 -11.80
C PRO A 332 11.70 -4.68 -10.53
N THR A 333 10.76 -5.09 -9.69
CA THR A 333 11.05 -5.81 -8.42
C THR A 333 11.56 -7.22 -8.69
N TRP A 334 10.99 -7.93 -9.67
CA TRP A 334 11.48 -9.28 -10.06
C TRP A 334 12.89 -9.23 -10.62
N TRP A 335 13.22 -8.18 -11.37
CA TRP A 335 14.56 -7.99 -11.91
C TRP A 335 15.60 -7.84 -10.79
N ALA A 336 15.25 -7.14 -9.74
CA ALA A 336 16.09 -6.96 -8.55
C ALA A 336 15.99 -8.14 -7.54
N ALA A 337 15.09 -9.11 -7.75
CA ALA A 337 14.76 -10.13 -6.75
C ALA A 337 15.95 -11.01 -6.34
N SER A 338 16.87 -11.31 -7.25
CA SER A 338 18.05 -12.12 -6.94
C SER A 338 19.02 -11.42 -5.96
N ALA A 339 19.13 -10.09 -6.08
CA ALA A 339 19.91 -9.28 -5.16
C ALA A 339 19.21 -9.16 -3.80
N SER A 340 17.93 -8.89 -3.80
CA SER A 340 17.09 -8.82 -2.59
C SER A 340 17.08 -10.14 -1.81
N LEU A 341 17.01 -11.30 -2.48
CA LEU A 341 17.08 -12.62 -1.84
C LEU A 341 18.41 -12.86 -1.16
N ARG A 342 19.52 -12.46 -1.78
CA ARG A 342 20.86 -12.60 -1.15
C ARG A 342 20.95 -11.77 0.13
N VAL A 343 20.51 -10.51 0.11
CA VAL A 343 20.49 -9.66 1.30
C VAL A 343 19.60 -10.25 2.39
N THR A 344 18.41 -10.74 2.03
CA THR A 344 17.49 -11.39 2.97
C THR A 344 18.11 -12.65 3.58
N GLN A 345 18.80 -13.48 2.80
CA GLN A 345 19.49 -14.67 3.30
C GLN A 345 20.63 -14.31 4.25
N THR A 346 21.42 -13.28 3.92
CA THR A 346 22.49 -12.80 4.79
C THR A 346 21.94 -12.32 6.13
N ASN A 347 20.86 -11.52 6.10
CA ASN A 347 20.22 -11.04 7.32
C ASN A 347 19.58 -12.17 8.15
N ALA A 348 18.97 -13.16 7.50
CA ALA A 348 18.40 -14.32 8.18
C ALA A 348 19.45 -15.25 8.81
N SER A 349 20.70 -15.22 8.31
CA SER A 349 21.81 -16.01 8.85
C SER A 349 22.50 -15.35 10.05
N THR A 350 22.17 -14.10 10.37
CA THR A 350 22.71 -13.42 11.54
C THR A 350 22.01 -13.88 12.82
N SER A 351 22.78 -14.11 13.89
CA SER A 351 22.27 -14.54 15.19
C SER A 351 21.42 -13.50 15.90
N ASN A 352 21.41 -12.26 15.40
CA ASN A 352 20.61 -11.16 15.91
C ASN A 352 19.93 -10.42 14.75
N PRO A 353 18.72 -10.83 14.32
CA PRO A 353 17.97 -10.14 13.27
C PRO A 353 17.39 -8.77 13.70
N GLY A 354 17.92 -8.19 14.75
CA GLY A 354 17.52 -6.88 15.24
C GLY A 354 16.36 -6.91 16.24
N ASN A 355 15.84 -5.74 16.56
CA ASN A 355 14.74 -5.57 17.52
C ASN A 355 13.41 -6.22 17.10
N LEU A 356 13.30 -6.68 15.85
CA LEU A 356 12.11 -7.35 15.32
C LEU A 356 11.96 -8.80 15.81
N THR A 357 12.92 -9.34 16.54
CA THR A 357 12.95 -10.75 16.94
C THR A 357 12.52 -11.04 18.36
N ALA A 358 12.46 -10.04 19.21
CA ALA A 358 11.94 -10.25 20.55
C ALA A 358 10.42 -10.49 20.46
N PRO A 359 9.91 -11.60 21.03
CA PRO A 359 8.48 -11.83 21.05
C PRO A 359 7.80 -10.70 21.81
N LEU A 360 6.75 -10.12 21.21
CA LEU A 360 5.94 -9.08 21.87
C LEU A 360 5.30 -9.68 23.14
N LYS A 361 5.30 -8.93 24.23
CA LYS A 361 4.57 -9.30 25.42
C LYS A 361 3.06 -9.28 25.14
N LEU A 362 2.29 -10.18 25.74
CA LEU A 362 0.85 -10.27 25.49
C LEU A 362 0.12 -8.94 25.75
N VAL A 363 0.57 -8.16 26.75
CA VAL A 363 0.01 -6.84 27.04
C VAL A 363 0.15 -5.85 25.89
N GLN A 364 1.13 -6.02 25.02
CA GLN A 364 1.35 -5.17 23.85
C GLN A 364 0.28 -5.34 22.74
N VAL A 365 -0.55 -6.39 22.83
CA VAL A 365 -1.75 -6.54 21.99
C VAL A 365 -2.72 -5.35 22.20
N PHE A 366 -2.75 -4.76 23.39
CA PHE A 366 -3.61 -3.60 23.70
C PHE A 366 -3.02 -2.26 23.26
N GLY A 367 -1.82 -2.23 22.75
CA GLY A 367 -1.26 -1.08 22.07
C GLY A 367 -0.31 -0.22 22.90
N THR A 368 0.58 0.44 22.18
CA THR A 368 1.44 1.51 22.67
C THR A 368 0.92 2.88 22.22
N TRP A 369 -0.29 2.93 21.69
CA TRP A 369 -0.84 4.05 20.94
C TRP A 369 -0.78 5.40 21.67
N LEU A 370 -0.94 5.44 23.00
CA LEU A 370 -0.90 6.73 23.72
C LEU A 370 0.51 7.15 24.11
N SER A 371 1.44 6.24 24.29
CA SER A 371 2.77 6.55 24.82
C SER A 371 3.86 6.58 23.73
N GLY A 372 3.64 5.94 22.60
CA GLY A 372 4.68 5.73 21.60
C GLY A 372 5.89 4.94 22.13
N ALA A 373 5.87 4.55 23.40
CA ALA A 373 6.96 3.82 24.00
C ALA A 373 6.82 2.33 23.71
N TRP A 374 7.86 1.77 23.14
CA TRP A 374 8.07 0.33 23.16
C TRP A 374 8.39 -0.05 24.61
N ILE A 375 7.42 -0.55 25.32
CA ILE A 375 7.67 -1.13 26.64
C ILE A 375 8.23 -2.52 26.38
N PHE A 376 9.55 -2.61 26.42
CA PHE A 376 10.26 -3.87 26.34
C PHE A 376 10.24 -4.60 27.68
#